data_31d1a25d213e46633f039886e1b3f6e2
#
_entry.id   31d1a25d213e46633f039886e1b3f6e2
#
_cell.length_a   1.000
_cell.length_b   1.000
_cell.length_c   1.000
_cell.angle_alpha   90.00
_cell.angle_beta   90.00
_cell.angle_gamma   90.00
#
_symmetry.space_group_name_H-M   'P 1'
#
loop_
_entity.id
_entity.type
_entity.pdbx_description
1 polymer ?
#
loop_
_entity_poly.entity_id
_entity_poly.type
_entity_poly.pdbx_seq_one_letter_code
_entity_poly.pdbx_strand_id
1 'polypeptide(L)'
;MFNSEEFQKDIEFNMKTQHRQLVSSKCFGFWTDICGFGSLLQKNDWNLGKLNDNHVMELQRSFYDIMGTINETEERTLILNDGIAKVLKYSNYLRLNSDIILFYLRDLLISHYVFWKQANKFGVSVRSVFAAGEYIPYATNNKTGEVILQYNPENISEYGKQILNTTYVYNPTEFQMNTAFAKAFTIEGMGRKVGIMPDFFYIESSTVELINLIPDISFIKENDKLIISYKKIPRMNLHISNELNINCKGLNVTVYEISKFHIFEALDGDDIITKFGVLD
;
A
#
# COMPACT_ATOMS: atom_id res chain seq x y z
N MET A 1 32.81 13.60 24.04
CA MET A 1 33.26 14.32 22.84
C MET A 1 32.99 13.39 21.65
N PHE A 2 32.21 13.81 20.69
CA PHE A 2 31.88 12.99 19.52
C PHE A 2 33.13 12.86 18.64
N ASN A 3 33.62 11.62 18.43
CA ASN A 3 34.79 11.40 17.58
C ASN A 3 34.32 11.24 16.13
N SER A 4 34.35 12.35 15.38
CA SER A 4 33.89 12.40 14.00
C SER A 4 34.68 11.51 13.05
N GLU A 5 35.95 11.23 13.35
CA GLU A 5 36.78 10.36 12.49
C GLU A 5 36.44 8.87 12.65
N GLU A 6 36.14 8.44 13.87
CA GLU A 6 35.70 7.06 14.15
C GLU A 6 34.33 6.77 13.54
N PHE A 7 33.44 7.71 13.66
CA PHE A 7 32.11 7.64 13.01
C PHE A 7 32.21 7.57 11.48
N GLN A 8 33.13 8.34 10.89
CA GLN A 8 33.34 8.32 9.45
C GLN A 8 33.96 6.98 8.97
N LYS A 9 34.89 6.41 9.74
CA LYS A 9 35.44 5.06 9.47
C LYS A 9 34.39 3.96 9.57
N ASP A 10 33.47 4.04 10.53
CA ASP A 10 32.37 3.11 10.69
C ASP A 10 31.37 3.20 9.52
N ILE A 11 31.07 4.43 9.06
CA ILE A 11 30.25 4.63 7.86
C ILE A 11 30.93 4.04 6.63
N GLU A 12 32.23 4.29 6.42
CA GLU A 12 32.98 3.75 5.29
C GLU A 12 33.10 2.22 5.33
N PHE A 13 33.32 1.64 6.51
CA PHE A 13 33.35 0.20 6.70
C PHE A 13 31.99 -0.43 6.38
N ASN A 14 30.92 0.15 6.86
CA ASN A 14 29.56 -0.32 6.59
C ASN A 14 29.18 -0.16 5.12
N MET A 15 29.56 0.95 4.47
CA MET A 15 29.37 1.11 3.04
C MET A 15 30.14 0.06 2.22
N LYS A 16 31.39 -0.26 2.60
CA LYS A 16 32.21 -1.27 1.91
C LYS A 16 31.71 -2.70 2.12
N THR A 17 31.14 -3.01 3.29
CA THR A 17 30.60 -4.35 3.58
C THR A 17 29.19 -4.57 3.02
N GLN A 18 28.46 -3.50 2.74
CA GLN A 18 27.12 -3.55 2.13
C GLN A 18 27.12 -3.69 0.60
N HIS A 19 28.26 -3.70 -0.07
CA HIS A 19 28.38 -3.99 -1.52
C HIS A 19 28.13 -5.48 -1.89
N ARG A 20 27.42 -6.23 -1.06
CA ARG A 20 26.77 -7.45 -1.52
C ARG A 20 25.69 -7.02 -2.54
N GLN A 21 25.70 -7.66 -3.71
CA GLN A 21 24.67 -7.45 -4.72
C GLN A 21 23.29 -7.42 -4.06
N LEU A 22 22.69 -6.24 -4.03
CA LEU A 22 21.34 -6.07 -3.53
C LEU A 22 20.42 -6.78 -4.54
N VAL A 23 19.87 -7.91 -4.12
CA VAL A 23 18.96 -8.68 -4.96
C VAL A 23 17.56 -8.10 -4.76
N SER A 24 16.98 -7.57 -5.83
CA SER A 24 15.58 -7.15 -5.81
C SER A 24 14.65 -8.35 -5.73
N SER A 25 13.52 -8.15 -5.09
CA SER A 25 12.42 -9.10 -5.03
C SER A 25 11.15 -8.45 -5.54
N LYS A 26 10.32 -9.22 -6.26
CA LYS A 26 9.03 -8.73 -6.73
C LYS A 26 8.06 -8.55 -5.57
N CYS A 27 7.17 -7.56 -5.68
CA CYS A 27 6.13 -7.31 -4.70
C CYS A 27 4.91 -6.63 -5.33
N PHE A 28 3.80 -6.68 -4.61
CA PHE A 28 2.63 -5.83 -4.83
C PHE A 28 2.69 -4.67 -3.86
N GLY A 29 2.30 -3.48 -4.33
CA GLY A 29 2.18 -2.28 -3.53
C GLY A 29 0.76 -1.73 -3.64
N PHE A 30 0.21 -1.32 -2.52
CA PHE A 30 -1.10 -0.69 -2.44
C PHE A 30 -0.95 0.63 -1.71
N TRP A 31 -1.60 1.66 -2.25
CA TRP A 31 -1.74 2.94 -1.59
C TRP A 31 -3.20 3.36 -1.63
N THR A 32 -3.71 3.81 -0.49
CA THR A 32 -5.06 4.38 -0.38
C THR A 32 -5.03 5.67 0.43
N ASP A 33 -5.86 6.63 0.05
CA ASP A 33 -5.89 7.97 0.61
C ASP A 33 -7.31 8.49 0.77
N ILE A 34 -7.57 9.27 1.83
CA ILE A 34 -8.85 9.95 2.04
C ILE A 34 -8.85 11.26 1.24
N CYS A 35 -9.47 11.24 0.07
CA CYS A 35 -9.59 12.41 -0.79
C CYS A 35 -10.43 13.51 -0.13
N GLY A 36 -9.79 14.65 0.16
CA GLY A 36 -10.46 15.79 0.79
C GLY A 36 -10.31 15.88 2.31
N PHE A 37 -9.52 15.00 2.93
CA PHE A 37 -9.24 15.05 4.38
C PHE A 37 -8.68 16.40 4.82
N GLY A 38 -7.75 16.98 4.06
CA GLY A 38 -7.23 18.33 4.32
C GLY A 38 -8.32 19.41 4.39
N SER A 39 -9.39 19.29 3.61
CA SER A 39 -10.54 20.19 3.67
C SER A 39 -11.34 20.03 4.97
N LEU A 40 -11.41 18.81 5.52
CA LEU A 40 -12.02 18.60 6.84
C LEU A 40 -11.18 19.25 7.93
N LEU A 41 -9.85 19.12 7.88
CA LEU A 41 -8.95 19.78 8.81
C LEU A 41 -9.12 21.31 8.76
N GLN A 42 -9.17 21.88 7.55
CA GLN A 42 -9.35 23.32 7.35
C GLN A 42 -10.71 23.81 7.86
N LYS A 43 -11.81 23.10 7.57
CA LYS A 43 -13.16 23.43 8.06
C LYS A 43 -13.25 23.44 9.59
N ASN A 44 -12.38 22.71 10.26
CA ASN A 44 -12.29 22.62 11.71
C ASN A 44 -11.13 23.44 12.29
N ASP A 45 -10.60 24.42 11.55
CA ASP A 45 -9.51 25.32 11.96
C ASP A 45 -8.26 24.59 12.47
N TRP A 46 -7.99 23.35 11.98
CA TRP A 46 -6.90 22.49 12.45
C TRP A 46 -6.95 22.24 13.97
N ASN A 47 -8.14 22.29 14.57
CA ASN A 47 -8.36 22.17 16.00
C ASN A 47 -8.88 20.76 16.34
N LEU A 48 -8.12 20.02 17.18
CA LEU A 48 -8.47 18.64 17.55
C LEU A 48 -9.83 18.53 18.27
N GLY A 49 -10.19 19.51 19.11
CA GLY A 49 -11.50 19.53 19.78
C GLY A 49 -12.63 19.61 18.76
N LYS A 50 -12.55 20.56 17.81
CA LYS A 50 -13.57 20.69 16.73
C LYS A 50 -13.62 19.47 15.83
N LEU A 51 -12.48 18.84 15.51
CA LEU A 51 -12.42 17.60 14.75
C LEU A 51 -13.13 16.45 15.48
N ASN A 52 -12.96 16.37 16.79
CA ASN A 52 -13.66 15.40 17.62
C ASN A 52 -15.17 15.69 17.66
N ASP A 53 -15.58 16.93 17.92
CA ASP A 53 -16.99 17.35 17.99
C ASP A 53 -17.74 17.11 16.66
N ASN A 54 -17.04 17.20 15.54
CA ASN A 54 -17.57 16.94 14.20
C ASN A 54 -17.31 15.50 13.69
N HIS A 55 -16.95 14.58 14.58
CA HIS A 55 -16.76 13.15 14.29
C HIS A 55 -15.70 12.82 13.24
N VAL A 56 -14.79 13.75 12.91
CA VAL A 56 -13.72 13.51 11.91
C VAL A 56 -12.72 12.47 12.42
N MET A 57 -12.51 12.40 13.74
CA MET A 57 -11.65 11.38 14.35
C MET A 57 -12.26 9.98 14.25
N GLU A 58 -13.57 9.84 14.23
CA GLU A 58 -14.27 8.58 14.01
C GLU A 58 -14.10 8.10 12.55
N LEU A 59 -14.15 9.03 11.59
CA LEU A 59 -13.85 8.71 10.19
C LEU A 59 -12.41 8.17 10.06
N GLN A 60 -11.45 8.85 10.66
CA GLN A 60 -10.04 8.43 10.61
C GLN A 60 -9.85 7.06 11.28
N ARG A 61 -10.49 6.83 12.43
CA ARG A 61 -10.47 5.52 13.10
C ARG A 61 -11.08 4.44 12.21
N SER A 62 -12.25 4.70 11.62
CA SER A 62 -12.87 3.75 10.68
C SER A 62 -11.96 3.45 9.48
N PHE A 63 -11.20 4.45 9.01
CA PHE A 63 -10.21 4.24 7.96
C PHE A 63 -9.11 3.26 8.40
N TYR A 64 -8.59 3.41 9.60
CA TYR A 64 -7.57 2.52 10.14
C TYR A 64 -8.12 1.10 10.38
N ASP A 65 -9.33 1.00 10.93
CA ASP A 65 -9.97 -0.28 11.24
C ASP A 65 -10.31 -1.08 9.97
N ILE A 66 -10.79 -0.41 8.91
CA ILE A 66 -11.21 -1.05 7.66
C ILE A 66 -10.04 -1.26 6.71
N MET A 67 -9.29 -0.19 6.40
CA MET A 67 -8.24 -0.21 5.39
C MET A 67 -6.88 -0.65 5.94
N GLY A 68 -6.64 -0.47 7.25
CA GLY A 68 -5.40 -0.85 7.95
C GLY A 68 -5.34 -2.32 8.37
N THR A 69 -6.44 -3.06 8.27
CA THR A 69 -6.48 -4.50 8.60
C THR A 69 -5.43 -5.27 7.82
N ILE A 70 -4.67 -6.13 8.52
CA ILE A 70 -3.71 -7.03 7.88
C ILE A 70 -4.49 -8.19 7.29
N ASN A 71 -4.33 -8.38 5.97
CA ASN A 71 -5.08 -9.40 5.23
C ASN A 71 -4.23 -10.65 4.97
N GLU A 72 -2.90 -10.57 5.14
CA GLU A 72 -1.98 -11.67 4.87
C GLU A 72 -0.71 -11.63 5.72
N THR A 73 -0.12 -12.79 5.99
CA THR A 73 1.05 -12.92 6.87
C THR A 73 2.31 -12.23 6.33
N GLU A 74 2.49 -12.21 5.01
CA GLU A 74 3.61 -11.54 4.35
C GLU A 74 3.31 -10.09 3.95
N GLU A 75 2.16 -9.57 4.34
CA GLU A 75 1.81 -8.16 4.20
C GLU A 75 2.53 -7.30 5.23
N ARG A 76 2.91 -6.10 4.82
CA ARG A 76 3.33 -5.01 5.70
C ARG A 76 2.45 -3.81 5.45
N THR A 77 1.90 -3.26 6.53
CA THR A 77 1.01 -2.11 6.48
C THR A 77 1.63 -0.94 7.23
N LEU A 78 1.63 0.23 6.59
CA LEU A 78 2.07 1.50 7.16
C LEU A 78 0.90 2.48 7.11
N ILE A 79 0.51 2.99 8.27
CA ILE A 79 -0.59 3.96 8.42
C ILE A 79 0.01 5.35 8.60
N LEU A 80 -0.38 6.27 7.75
CA LEU A 80 0.10 7.65 7.70
C LEU A 80 -1.09 8.61 7.66
N ASN A 81 -1.55 9.08 8.81
CA ASN A 81 -2.64 10.05 8.93
C ASN A 81 -3.89 9.69 8.08
N ASP A 82 -4.02 10.25 6.89
CA ASP A 82 -5.11 10.02 5.93
C ASP A 82 -4.74 9.04 4.80
N GLY A 83 -3.55 8.45 4.86
CA GLY A 83 -3.06 7.49 3.88
C GLY A 83 -2.63 6.16 4.50
N ILE A 84 -2.84 5.06 3.78
CA ILE A 84 -2.37 3.72 4.16
C ILE A 84 -1.62 3.09 2.99
N ALA A 85 -0.42 2.64 3.28
CA ALA A 85 0.40 1.86 2.36
C ALA A 85 0.39 0.38 2.77
N LYS A 86 0.32 -0.52 1.79
CA LYS A 86 0.49 -1.95 2.00
C LYS A 86 1.49 -2.51 0.98
N VAL A 87 2.29 -3.45 1.42
CA VAL A 87 3.21 -4.20 0.58
C VAL A 87 3.04 -5.69 0.84
N LEU A 88 2.76 -6.45 -0.21
CA LEU A 88 2.72 -7.91 -0.19
C LEU A 88 3.90 -8.45 -1.00
N LYS A 89 4.74 -9.26 -0.38
CA LYS A 89 5.90 -9.86 -1.03
C LYS A 89 5.49 -10.96 -2.01
N TYR A 90 6.07 -10.96 -3.20
CA TYR A 90 5.97 -12.09 -4.13
C TYR A 90 6.98 -13.17 -3.72
N SER A 91 6.57 -14.07 -2.85
CA SER A 91 7.42 -15.09 -2.23
C SER A 91 7.08 -16.51 -2.70
N ASN A 92 7.89 -17.47 -2.29
CA ASN A 92 7.57 -18.89 -2.50
C ASN A 92 6.28 -19.29 -1.77
N TYR A 93 5.97 -18.68 -0.63
CA TYR A 93 4.73 -18.91 0.11
C TYR A 93 3.51 -18.53 -0.75
N LEU A 94 3.52 -17.35 -1.36
CA LEU A 94 2.46 -16.90 -2.27
C LEU A 94 2.33 -17.81 -3.51
N ARG A 95 3.46 -18.33 -4.03
CA ARG A 95 3.45 -19.26 -5.18
C ARG A 95 2.91 -20.64 -4.83
N LEU A 96 3.13 -21.13 -3.61
CA LEU A 96 2.62 -22.41 -3.14
C LEU A 96 1.15 -22.36 -2.72
N ASN A 97 0.70 -21.17 -2.26
CA ASN A 97 -0.67 -20.92 -1.82
C ASN A 97 -1.28 -19.85 -2.73
N SER A 98 -1.51 -20.23 -3.98
CA SER A 98 -1.88 -19.30 -5.04
C SER A 98 -3.25 -18.63 -4.87
N ASP A 99 -4.14 -19.21 -4.08
CA ASP A 99 -5.44 -18.62 -3.71
C ASP A 99 -5.32 -17.37 -2.81
N ILE A 100 -4.22 -17.22 -2.10
CA ILE A 100 -3.95 -16.05 -1.22
C ILE A 100 -4.11 -14.73 -1.98
N ILE A 101 -3.58 -14.62 -3.20
CA ILE A 101 -3.68 -13.37 -3.96
C ILE A 101 -5.13 -13.03 -4.32
N LEU A 102 -5.99 -14.03 -4.49
CA LEU A 102 -7.41 -13.82 -4.74
C LEU A 102 -8.09 -13.23 -3.51
N PHE A 103 -7.84 -13.82 -2.34
CA PHE A 103 -8.39 -13.33 -1.08
C PHE A 103 -7.84 -11.92 -0.77
N TYR A 104 -6.55 -11.71 -0.98
CA TYR A 104 -5.92 -10.41 -0.80
C TYR A 104 -6.57 -9.31 -1.66
N LEU A 105 -6.71 -9.54 -2.96
CA LEU A 105 -7.35 -8.57 -3.86
C LEU A 105 -8.83 -8.38 -3.54
N ARG A 106 -9.55 -9.46 -3.22
CA ARG A 106 -10.94 -9.40 -2.76
C ARG A 106 -11.07 -8.47 -1.54
N ASP A 107 -10.22 -8.69 -0.55
CA ASP A 107 -10.29 -7.96 0.72
C ASP A 107 -9.93 -6.47 0.53
N LEU A 108 -8.97 -6.15 -0.35
CA LEU A 108 -8.67 -4.76 -0.72
C LEU A 108 -9.87 -4.08 -1.39
N LEU A 109 -10.57 -4.77 -2.31
CA LEU A 109 -11.75 -4.26 -3.01
C LEU A 109 -12.92 -4.04 -2.05
N ILE A 110 -13.21 -5.03 -1.20
CA ILE A 110 -14.29 -4.93 -0.20
C ILE A 110 -13.99 -3.82 0.80
N SER A 111 -12.77 -3.76 1.34
CA SER A 111 -12.36 -2.71 2.29
C SER A 111 -12.50 -1.32 1.68
N HIS A 112 -12.04 -1.14 0.44
CA HIS A 112 -12.21 0.12 -0.29
C HIS A 112 -13.70 0.51 -0.41
N TYR A 113 -14.56 -0.42 -0.81
CA TYR A 113 -15.99 -0.19 -0.96
C TYR A 113 -16.67 0.16 0.36
N VAL A 114 -16.38 -0.60 1.43
CA VAL A 114 -16.96 -0.36 2.75
C VAL A 114 -16.54 1.00 3.28
N PHE A 115 -15.25 1.34 3.17
CA PHE A 115 -14.76 2.62 3.63
C PHE A 115 -15.27 3.78 2.75
N TRP A 116 -15.35 3.61 1.44
CA TRP A 116 -15.94 4.60 0.54
C TRP A 116 -17.35 5.01 0.97
N LYS A 117 -18.22 4.05 1.33
CA LYS A 117 -19.56 4.33 1.87
C LYS A 117 -19.50 5.14 3.18
N GLN A 118 -18.55 4.90 4.04
CA GLN A 118 -18.37 5.68 5.27
C GLN A 118 -17.87 7.10 4.97
N ALA A 119 -16.85 7.24 4.13
CA ALA A 119 -16.23 8.51 3.77
C ALA A 119 -17.25 9.48 3.16
N ASN A 120 -18.15 8.99 2.31
CA ASN A 120 -19.19 9.79 1.68
C ASN A 120 -20.16 10.44 2.70
N LYS A 121 -20.40 9.85 3.86
CA LYS A 121 -21.21 10.46 4.94
C LYS A 121 -20.58 11.75 5.48
N PHE A 122 -19.27 11.90 5.34
CA PHE A 122 -18.50 13.08 5.74
C PHE A 122 -18.22 14.05 4.57
N GLY A 123 -18.75 13.75 3.38
CA GLY A 123 -18.52 14.55 2.18
C GLY A 123 -17.09 14.46 1.65
N VAL A 124 -16.38 13.39 1.98
CA VAL A 124 -15.06 13.03 1.47
C VAL A 124 -15.13 11.69 0.76
N SER A 125 -14.06 11.29 0.11
CA SER A 125 -14.00 10.06 -0.64
C SER A 125 -12.72 9.27 -0.35
N VAL A 126 -12.56 8.13 -0.98
CA VAL A 126 -11.34 7.31 -0.94
C VAL A 126 -10.88 7.01 -2.35
N ARG A 127 -9.58 6.94 -2.54
CA ARG A 127 -8.95 6.52 -3.78
C ARG A 127 -7.88 5.50 -3.45
N SER A 128 -7.86 4.41 -4.19
CA SER A 128 -6.91 3.32 -3.97
C SER A 128 -6.23 2.92 -5.26
N VAL A 129 -4.94 2.66 -5.18
CA VAL A 129 -4.12 2.21 -6.31
C VAL A 129 -3.37 0.95 -5.92
N PHE A 130 -3.50 -0.09 -6.73
CA PHE A 130 -2.79 -1.37 -6.60
C PHE A 130 -1.82 -1.54 -7.76
N ALA A 131 -0.53 -1.68 -7.46
CA ALA A 131 0.55 -1.74 -8.44
C ALA A 131 1.52 -2.88 -8.12
N ALA A 132 2.25 -3.35 -9.12
CA ALA A 132 3.34 -4.30 -8.92
C ALA A 132 4.70 -3.67 -9.25
N GLY A 133 5.74 -4.24 -8.65
CA GLY A 133 7.10 -3.78 -8.85
C GLY A 133 8.12 -4.63 -8.11
N GLU A 134 9.20 -3.99 -7.71
CA GLU A 134 10.29 -4.63 -6.99
C GLU A 134 10.69 -3.82 -5.77
N TYR A 135 11.24 -4.49 -4.78
CA TYR A 135 11.82 -3.86 -3.61
C TYR A 135 13.18 -4.48 -3.29
N ILE A 136 14.02 -3.72 -2.64
CA ILE A 136 15.29 -4.20 -2.11
C ILE A 136 15.15 -4.22 -0.59
N PRO A 137 15.21 -5.42 0.04
CA PRO A 137 15.18 -5.49 1.49
C PRO A 137 16.46 -4.90 2.05
N TYR A 138 16.36 -3.71 2.64
CA TYR A 138 17.45 -3.17 3.45
C TYR A 138 17.51 -3.94 4.76
N ALA A 139 18.38 -4.93 4.82
CA ALA A 139 18.67 -5.62 6.07
C ALA A 139 19.56 -4.75 6.95
N THR A 140 18.98 -3.90 7.76
CA THR A 140 19.67 -3.38 8.92
C THR A 140 19.49 -4.42 10.04
N ASN A 141 20.52 -5.24 10.22
CA ASN A 141 20.74 -6.10 11.40
C ASN A 141 19.49 -6.77 12.02
N ASN A 142 18.66 -7.46 11.20
CA ASN A 142 17.60 -8.37 11.63
C ASN A 142 16.50 -7.80 12.56
N LYS A 143 16.41 -6.49 12.77
CA LYS A 143 15.34 -5.89 13.55
C LYS A 143 14.48 -5.01 12.66
N THR A 144 13.28 -5.45 12.40
CA THR A 144 12.23 -4.68 11.73
C THR A 144 11.83 -3.50 12.61
N GLY A 145 11.85 -2.28 12.05
CA GLY A 145 11.26 -1.10 12.68
C GLY A 145 12.18 -0.26 13.57
N GLU A 146 13.44 -0.65 13.77
CA GLU A 146 14.39 0.17 14.50
C GLU A 146 15.38 0.83 13.54
N VAL A 147 15.53 2.15 13.60
CA VAL A 147 16.73 2.79 13.10
C VAL A 147 17.86 2.40 14.01
N ILE A 148 18.73 1.61 13.48
CA ILE A 148 19.98 1.32 14.13
C ILE A 148 20.88 2.53 13.87
N LEU A 149 20.95 3.40 14.86
CA LEU A 149 22.18 4.15 15.07
C LEU A 149 23.20 3.06 15.39
N GLN A 150 24.10 2.77 14.46
CA GLN A 150 25.16 1.79 14.66
C GLN A 150 26.19 2.35 15.66
N TYR A 151 25.86 2.22 16.93
CA TYR A 151 26.85 2.42 17.99
C TYR A 151 27.36 1.05 18.40
N ASN A 152 28.68 0.93 18.55
CA ASN A 152 29.25 -0.21 19.24
C ASN A 152 28.64 -0.26 20.65
N PRO A 153 27.84 -1.29 21.02
CA PRO A 153 27.14 -1.33 22.30
C PRO A 153 28.07 -1.24 23.50
N GLU A 154 29.35 -1.59 23.34
CA GLU A 154 30.37 -1.56 24.41
C GLU A 154 30.91 -0.16 24.70
N ASN A 155 30.74 0.82 23.79
CA ASN A 155 31.29 2.16 23.88
C ASN A 155 30.23 3.28 23.90
N ILE A 156 28.99 2.99 24.17
CA ILE A 156 27.92 3.98 24.26
C ILE A 156 28.02 4.72 25.59
N SER A 157 28.14 6.05 25.54
CA SER A 157 28.04 6.90 26.72
C SER A 157 26.65 6.78 27.38
N GLU A 158 26.54 7.11 28.68
CA GLU A 158 25.25 7.13 29.39
C GLU A 158 24.24 8.08 28.71
N TYR A 159 24.71 9.20 28.14
CA TYR A 159 23.89 10.09 27.34
C TYR A 159 23.42 9.41 26.03
N GLY A 160 24.28 8.66 25.36
CA GLY A 160 23.93 7.88 24.19
C GLY A 160 22.88 6.81 24.49
N LYS A 161 23.00 6.11 25.63
CA LYS A 161 22.01 5.15 26.12
C LYS A 161 20.66 5.83 26.40
N GLN A 162 20.68 7.01 27.00
CA GLN A 162 19.48 7.78 27.27
C GLN A 162 18.79 8.22 25.97
N ILE A 163 19.55 8.69 24.96
CA ILE A 163 18.99 9.02 23.64
C ILE A 163 18.38 7.77 22.99
N LEU A 164 19.07 6.63 22.97
CA LEU A 164 18.56 5.39 22.39
C LEU A 164 17.28 4.91 23.08
N ASN A 165 17.13 5.17 24.38
CA ASN A 165 15.94 4.81 25.13
C ASN A 165 14.77 5.78 24.95
N THR A 166 15.04 7.02 24.52
CA THR A 166 14.04 8.11 24.42
C THR A 166 13.78 8.55 22.98
N THR A 167 14.72 8.26 22.06
CA THR A 167 14.59 8.63 20.65
C THR A 167 14.20 7.39 19.84
N TYR A 168 13.07 7.50 19.16
CA TYR A 168 12.55 6.46 18.29
C TYR A 168 12.54 6.95 16.85
N VAL A 169 13.20 6.20 15.96
CA VAL A 169 13.10 6.43 14.52
C VAL A 169 12.53 5.17 13.88
N TYR A 170 11.34 5.29 13.29
CA TYR A 170 10.70 4.20 12.58
C TYR A 170 11.13 4.19 11.11
N ASN A 171 11.78 3.12 10.67
CA ASN A 171 12.20 2.93 9.29
C ASN A 171 11.63 1.62 8.73
N PRO A 172 10.42 1.67 8.13
CA PRO A 172 9.81 0.48 7.53
C PRO A 172 10.55 0.08 6.24
N THR A 173 11.46 -0.88 6.35
CA THR A 173 12.38 -1.28 5.28
C THR A 173 11.67 -1.77 4.02
N GLU A 174 10.48 -2.35 4.17
CA GLU A 174 9.66 -2.86 3.07
C GLU A 174 9.11 -1.75 2.16
N PHE A 175 9.02 -0.52 2.67
CA PHE A 175 8.55 0.66 1.92
C PHE A 175 9.70 1.49 1.33
N GLN A 176 10.94 1.22 1.75
CA GLN A 176 12.13 1.86 1.20
C GLN A 176 12.58 1.15 -0.06
N MET A 177 13.07 1.91 -1.07
CA MET A 177 13.50 1.34 -2.36
C MET A 177 12.49 0.33 -2.94
N ASN A 178 11.21 0.67 -2.85
CA ASN A 178 10.08 -0.14 -3.29
C ASN A 178 9.36 0.55 -4.45
N THR A 179 9.53 0.00 -5.65
CA THR A 179 8.94 0.59 -6.87
C THR A 179 7.44 0.33 -6.99
N ALA A 180 6.89 -0.75 -6.40
CA ALA A 180 5.46 -1.00 -6.38
C ALA A 180 4.72 0.06 -5.55
N PHE A 181 5.20 0.30 -4.32
CA PHE A 181 4.68 1.36 -3.47
C PHE A 181 4.86 2.74 -4.11
N ALA A 182 6.06 3.04 -4.65
CA ALA A 182 6.34 4.31 -5.29
C ALA A 182 5.41 4.58 -6.50
N LYS A 183 5.11 3.57 -7.32
CA LYS A 183 4.11 3.67 -8.40
C LYS A 183 2.73 3.98 -7.84
N ALA A 184 2.23 3.18 -6.90
CA ALA A 184 0.89 3.35 -6.34
C ALA A 184 0.71 4.76 -5.75
N PHE A 185 1.66 5.21 -4.92
CA PHE A 185 1.68 6.55 -4.33
C PHE A 185 1.76 7.66 -5.39
N THR A 186 2.62 7.49 -6.40
CA THR A 186 2.78 8.51 -7.46
C THR A 186 1.53 8.63 -8.33
N ILE A 187 0.93 7.51 -8.75
CA ILE A 187 -0.30 7.47 -9.56
C ILE A 187 -1.44 8.16 -8.79
N GLU A 188 -1.64 7.78 -7.53
CA GLU A 188 -2.65 8.39 -6.68
C GLU A 188 -2.43 9.89 -6.52
N GLY A 189 -1.21 10.33 -6.18
CA GLY A 189 -0.86 11.73 -5.96
C GLY A 189 -0.95 12.63 -7.21
N MET A 190 -0.96 12.07 -8.42
CA MET A 190 -1.23 12.85 -9.65
C MET A 190 -2.71 13.24 -9.77
N GLY A 191 -3.61 12.44 -9.24
CA GLY A 191 -5.01 12.74 -9.12
C GLY A 191 -5.68 13.12 -10.45
N ARG A 192 -6.60 14.07 -10.39
CA ARG A 192 -7.41 14.52 -11.54
C ARG A 192 -6.60 15.01 -12.73
N LYS A 193 -5.33 15.41 -12.53
CA LYS A 193 -4.46 15.90 -13.62
C LYS A 193 -4.19 14.85 -14.69
N VAL A 194 -4.26 13.57 -14.31
CA VAL A 194 -4.07 12.45 -15.24
C VAL A 194 -5.31 11.54 -15.33
N GLY A 195 -6.46 12.02 -14.85
CA GLY A 195 -7.73 11.28 -14.88
C GLY A 195 -7.96 10.34 -13.71
N ILE A 196 -7.10 10.35 -12.71
CA ILE A 196 -7.28 9.55 -11.49
C ILE A 196 -8.30 10.25 -10.58
N MET A 197 -9.53 9.79 -10.63
CA MET A 197 -10.67 10.37 -9.92
C MET A 197 -10.82 9.78 -8.51
N PRO A 198 -11.40 10.52 -7.56
CA PRO A 198 -11.83 9.93 -6.28
C PRO A 198 -12.93 8.87 -6.51
N ASP A 199 -13.26 8.11 -5.48
CA ASP A 199 -14.30 7.07 -5.44
C ASP A 199 -13.96 5.75 -6.16
N PHE A 200 -12.80 5.63 -6.80
CA PHE A 200 -12.46 4.46 -7.59
C PHE A 200 -11.23 3.70 -7.06
N PHE A 201 -11.23 2.42 -7.39
CA PHE A 201 -10.10 1.54 -7.20
C PHE A 201 -9.36 1.40 -8.53
N TYR A 202 -8.04 1.53 -8.50
CA TYR A 202 -7.19 1.51 -9.67
C TYR A 202 -6.22 0.33 -9.64
N ILE A 203 -6.05 -0.34 -10.77
CA ILE A 203 -5.08 -1.43 -10.95
C ILE A 203 -4.09 -1.03 -12.04
N GLU A 204 -2.82 -0.98 -11.69
CA GLU A 204 -1.74 -0.73 -12.66
C GLU A 204 -1.40 -2.03 -13.41
N SER A 205 -1.13 -1.95 -14.72
CA SER A 205 -1.02 -3.08 -15.63
C SER A 205 0.01 -4.14 -15.24
N SER A 206 1.15 -3.74 -14.65
CA SER A 206 2.15 -4.71 -14.20
C SER A 206 1.67 -5.63 -13.07
N THR A 207 0.58 -5.24 -12.37
CA THR A 207 -0.10 -6.11 -11.40
C THR A 207 -0.71 -7.33 -12.08
N VAL A 208 -1.35 -7.13 -13.23
CA VAL A 208 -1.92 -8.22 -14.05
C VAL A 208 -0.82 -9.18 -14.47
N GLU A 209 0.31 -8.64 -14.93
CA GLU A 209 1.47 -9.43 -15.36
C GLU A 209 2.05 -10.24 -14.19
N LEU A 210 2.24 -9.61 -13.02
CA LEU A 210 2.82 -10.29 -11.87
C LEU A 210 1.91 -11.38 -11.30
N ILE A 211 0.59 -11.14 -11.25
CA ILE A 211 -0.39 -12.14 -10.80
C ILE A 211 -0.38 -13.37 -11.72
N ASN A 212 -0.22 -13.17 -13.03
CA ASN A 212 -0.13 -14.28 -13.99
C ASN A 212 1.12 -15.15 -13.85
N LEU A 213 2.10 -14.75 -13.05
CA LEU A 213 3.24 -15.60 -12.69
C LEU A 213 2.94 -16.53 -11.51
N ILE A 214 1.80 -16.38 -10.86
CA ILE A 214 1.35 -17.23 -9.75
C ILE A 214 0.70 -18.48 -10.34
N PRO A 215 1.09 -19.68 -9.91
CA PRO A 215 0.49 -20.92 -10.41
C PRO A 215 -1.04 -20.96 -10.24
N ASP A 216 -1.73 -21.60 -11.17
CA ASP A 216 -3.18 -21.79 -11.16
C ASP A 216 -4.04 -20.51 -11.25
N ILE A 217 -3.43 -19.33 -11.26
CA ILE A 217 -4.12 -18.05 -11.44
C ILE A 217 -4.04 -17.61 -12.90
N SER A 218 -5.15 -17.11 -13.40
CA SER A 218 -5.22 -16.38 -14.67
C SER A 218 -5.89 -15.04 -14.42
N PHE A 219 -5.20 -13.95 -14.74
CA PHE A 219 -5.70 -12.58 -14.65
C PHE A 219 -5.59 -11.97 -16.04
N ILE A 220 -6.70 -11.88 -16.76
CA ILE A 220 -6.74 -11.47 -18.16
C ILE A 220 -7.68 -10.28 -18.36
N LYS A 221 -7.35 -9.43 -19.31
CA LYS A 221 -8.22 -8.36 -19.80
C LYS A 221 -9.02 -8.87 -20.99
N GLU A 222 -10.34 -8.85 -20.87
CA GLU A 222 -11.28 -9.12 -21.93
C GLU A 222 -12.25 -7.94 -22.10
N ASN A 223 -12.11 -7.22 -23.20
CA ASN A 223 -12.88 -6.00 -23.47
C ASN A 223 -12.76 -4.98 -22.32
N ASP A 224 -13.88 -4.68 -21.65
CA ASP A 224 -14.01 -3.76 -20.51
C ASP A 224 -13.89 -4.45 -19.13
N LYS A 225 -13.29 -5.65 -19.07
CA LYS A 225 -13.19 -6.42 -17.83
C LYS A 225 -11.79 -6.96 -17.61
N LEU A 226 -11.41 -7.02 -16.33
CA LEU A 226 -10.34 -7.89 -15.87
C LEU A 226 -10.98 -9.10 -15.21
N ILE A 227 -10.69 -10.28 -15.73
CA ILE A 227 -11.23 -11.56 -15.26
C ILE A 227 -10.13 -12.31 -14.52
N ILE A 228 -10.41 -12.67 -13.29
CA ILE A 228 -9.50 -13.45 -12.46
C ILE A 228 -10.09 -14.83 -12.25
N SER A 229 -9.33 -15.85 -12.63
CA SER A 229 -9.72 -17.25 -12.51
C SER A 229 -8.70 -18.01 -11.67
N TYR A 230 -9.19 -18.99 -10.92
CA TYR A 230 -8.39 -19.97 -10.20
C TYR A 230 -8.70 -21.36 -10.76
N LYS A 231 -7.65 -22.07 -11.18
CA LYS A 231 -7.80 -23.40 -11.83
C LYS A 231 -8.85 -23.36 -12.95
N LYS A 232 -8.82 -22.30 -13.76
CA LYS A 232 -9.74 -22.03 -14.88
C LYS A 232 -11.19 -21.71 -14.47
N ILE A 233 -11.50 -21.61 -13.19
CA ILE A 233 -12.83 -21.22 -12.71
C ILE A 233 -12.79 -19.71 -12.42
N PRO A 234 -13.64 -18.88 -13.04
CA PRO A 234 -13.74 -17.46 -12.73
C PRO A 234 -14.06 -17.25 -11.24
N ARG A 235 -13.31 -16.35 -10.61
CA ARG A 235 -13.48 -15.97 -9.18
C ARG A 235 -13.84 -14.51 -9.01
N MET A 236 -13.38 -13.65 -9.91
CA MET A 236 -13.72 -12.24 -9.90
C MET A 236 -13.82 -11.67 -11.31
N ASN A 237 -14.77 -10.77 -11.51
CA ASN A 237 -14.85 -9.90 -12.69
C ASN A 237 -14.78 -8.46 -12.21
N LEU A 238 -13.79 -7.71 -12.69
CA LEU A 238 -13.61 -6.30 -12.41
C LEU A 238 -13.93 -5.50 -13.67
N HIS A 239 -14.94 -4.64 -13.63
CA HIS A 239 -15.34 -3.84 -14.77
C HIS A 239 -14.50 -2.56 -14.86
N ILE A 240 -13.89 -2.36 -16.00
CA ILE A 240 -13.07 -1.19 -16.32
C ILE A 240 -14.00 -0.11 -16.88
N SER A 241 -14.07 1.04 -16.20
CA SER A 241 -14.75 2.22 -16.73
C SER A 241 -13.84 3.08 -17.59
N ASN A 242 -12.54 3.04 -17.31
CA ASN A 242 -11.55 3.83 -18.02
C ASN A 242 -10.18 3.15 -18.03
N GLU A 243 -9.45 3.34 -19.12
CA GLU A 243 -8.06 2.91 -19.26
C GLU A 243 -7.17 4.14 -19.48
N LEU A 244 -6.34 4.42 -18.49
CA LEU A 244 -5.51 5.62 -18.44
C LEU A 244 -4.07 5.27 -18.78
N ASN A 245 -3.53 5.89 -19.83
CA ASN A 245 -2.11 5.81 -20.15
C ASN A 245 -1.38 7.00 -19.52
N ILE A 246 -0.67 6.73 -18.44
CA ILE A 246 0.03 7.75 -17.65
C ILE A 246 1.48 7.83 -18.07
N ASN A 247 1.87 8.99 -18.57
CA ASN A 247 3.28 9.33 -18.89
C ASN A 247 3.64 10.61 -18.13
N CYS A 248 4.15 10.46 -16.93
CA CYS A 248 4.47 11.59 -16.05
C CYS A 248 5.58 11.23 -15.05
N LYS A 249 6.47 12.17 -14.75
CA LYS A 249 7.57 12.00 -13.78
C LYS A 249 8.45 10.76 -14.05
N GLY A 250 8.62 10.38 -15.31
CA GLY A 250 9.37 9.18 -15.70
C GLY A 250 8.61 7.87 -15.54
N LEU A 251 7.37 7.91 -15.08
CA LEU A 251 6.47 6.77 -15.04
C LEU A 251 5.69 6.69 -16.36
N ASN A 252 5.77 5.54 -17.02
CA ASN A 252 5.00 5.22 -18.23
C ASN A 252 4.24 3.91 -17.99
N VAL A 253 2.96 4.01 -17.67
CA VAL A 253 2.13 2.87 -17.24
C VAL A 253 0.70 3.01 -17.72
N THR A 254 0.04 1.86 -17.88
CA THR A 254 -1.40 1.79 -18.08
C THR A 254 -2.08 1.47 -16.76
N VAL A 255 -3.15 2.20 -16.45
CA VAL A 255 -3.92 2.04 -15.21
C VAL A 255 -5.39 1.81 -15.56
N TYR A 256 -5.98 0.79 -14.98
CA TYR A 256 -7.39 0.44 -15.14
C TYR A 256 -8.21 1.02 -13.97
N GLU A 257 -9.19 1.87 -14.29
CA GLU A 257 -10.17 2.36 -13.33
C GLU A 257 -11.28 1.33 -13.17
N ILE A 258 -11.45 0.81 -11.96
CA ILE A 258 -12.45 -0.21 -11.67
C ILE A 258 -13.71 0.47 -11.15
N SER A 259 -14.82 0.35 -11.89
CA SER A 259 -16.11 0.95 -11.54
C SER A 259 -17.07 -0.03 -10.88
N LYS A 260 -16.87 -1.32 -11.07
CA LYS A 260 -17.71 -2.38 -10.52
C LYS A 260 -16.89 -3.64 -10.36
N PHE A 261 -17.18 -4.42 -9.33
CA PHE A 261 -16.66 -5.76 -9.21
C PHE A 261 -17.75 -6.79 -8.89
N HIS A 262 -17.52 -8.02 -9.35
CA HIS A 262 -18.32 -9.18 -9.04
C HIS A 262 -17.37 -10.27 -8.53
N ILE A 263 -17.55 -10.71 -7.30
CA ILE A 263 -16.81 -11.80 -6.67
C ILE A 263 -17.76 -12.99 -6.58
N PHE A 264 -17.40 -14.08 -7.21
CA PHE A 264 -18.21 -15.30 -7.24
C PHE A 264 -17.97 -16.13 -5.99
N GLU A 265 -19.05 -16.61 -5.38
CA GLU A 265 -19.01 -17.48 -4.18
C GLU A 265 -18.09 -16.96 -3.08
N ALA A 266 -18.24 -15.68 -2.75
CA ALA A 266 -17.30 -14.97 -1.88
C ALA A 266 -17.39 -15.39 -0.42
N LEU A 267 -18.59 -15.48 0.11
CA LEU A 267 -18.90 -15.83 1.48
C LEU A 267 -20.19 -16.67 1.48
N ASP A 268 -20.20 -17.77 2.23
CA ASP A 268 -21.35 -18.68 2.38
C ASP A 268 -21.95 -19.18 1.05
N GLY A 269 -21.18 -19.12 -0.04
CA GLY A 269 -21.63 -19.50 -1.37
C GLY A 269 -22.33 -18.39 -2.17
N ASP A 270 -22.48 -17.18 -1.58
CA ASP A 270 -23.13 -16.06 -2.24
C ASP A 270 -22.14 -15.20 -3.03
N ASP A 271 -22.64 -14.61 -4.13
CA ASP A 271 -21.89 -13.63 -4.92
C ASP A 271 -21.93 -12.25 -4.28
N ILE A 272 -20.81 -11.53 -4.34
CA ILE A 272 -20.74 -10.11 -4.00
C ILE A 272 -20.65 -9.30 -5.29
N ILE A 273 -21.62 -8.43 -5.51
CA ILE A 273 -21.65 -7.50 -6.64
C ILE A 273 -21.75 -6.07 -6.10
N THR A 274 -20.76 -5.24 -6.45
CA THR A 274 -20.70 -3.84 -6.00
C THR A 274 -20.29 -2.90 -7.13
N LYS A 275 -20.72 -1.64 -6.99
CA LYS A 275 -20.39 -0.57 -7.93
C LYS A 275 -19.81 0.62 -7.16
N PHE A 276 -18.72 1.19 -7.66
CA PHE A 276 -18.10 2.39 -7.14
C PHE A 276 -18.68 3.66 -7.79
N GLY A 277 -18.55 4.80 -7.11
CA GLY A 277 -18.90 6.11 -7.63
C GLY A 277 -20.42 6.40 -7.70
N VAL A 278 -21.27 5.47 -7.29
CA VAL A 278 -22.74 5.65 -7.23
C VAL A 278 -23.20 5.23 -5.85
N LEU A 279 -23.79 6.18 -5.10
CA LEU A 279 -24.50 5.86 -3.86
C LEU A 279 -25.92 5.42 -4.23
N ASP A 280 -26.34 4.28 -3.69
CA ASP A 280 -27.72 3.78 -3.81
C ASP A 280 -28.67 4.66 -2.99
#